data_688690f62e28cc8213a601a56ad142fe
#
_entry.id   688690f62e28cc8213a601a56ad142fe
#
_cell.length_a   1.000
_cell.length_b   1.000
_cell.length_c   1.000
_cell.angle_alpha   90.00
_cell.angle_beta   90.00
_cell.angle_gamma   90.00
#
_symmetry.space_group_name_H-M   'P 1'
#
loop_
_entity.id
_entity.type
_entity.pdbx_description
1 polymer ?
#
loop_
_entity_poly.entity_id
_entity_poly.type
_entity_poly.pdbx_seq_one_letter_code
_entity_poly.pdbx_strand_id
1 'polypeptide(L)'
;MTDGVGRFIELYQKEFNEDLSALRIPGNTLQNTVPPDRLEKVLQFPHQKGFFKDLPIKEGCREVIQQLQERYEIYVATAAMEFELCFTDKFDWLKQHLPFIPWTHIVFCGDKSIIGTEYLIDDAERNLKTFTGTPLVFTAPHNAHLQEYTRFDNWQDVADYFLK
;
A
#
# COMPACT_ATOMS: atom_id res chain seq x y z
N MET A 1 -3.11 -2.98 1.27
CA MET A 1 -3.11 -3.83 2.48
C MET A 1 -3.08 -3.02 3.78
N THR A 2 -2.35 -1.91 3.87
CA THR A 2 -2.17 -1.09 5.11
C THR A 2 -2.79 0.30 4.96
N ASP A 3 -3.03 0.99 6.08
CA ASP A 3 -3.42 2.40 6.11
C ASP A 3 -2.21 3.32 6.39
N GLY A 4 -1.37 3.52 5.38
CA GLY A 4 -0.23 4.45 5.47
C GLY A 4 -0.66 5.91 5.63
N VAL A 5 -1.81 6.31 5.07
CA VAL A 5 -2.36 7.67 5.19
C VAL A 5 -2.65 8.01 6.65
N GLY A 6 -3.23 7.07 7.40
CA GLY A 6 -3.47 7.26 8.83
C GLY A 6 -2.21 7.56 9.61
N ARG A 7 -1.09 6.89 9.29
CA ARG A 7 0.20 7.14 9.95
C ARG A 7 0.76 8.52 9.64
N PHE A 8 0.63 9.02 8.42
CA PHE A 8 1.00 10.40 8.10
C PHE A 8 0.20 11.41 8.91
N ILE A 9 -1.12 11.23 9.03
CA ILE A 9 -2.00 12.10 9.82
C ILE A 9 -1.59 12.10 11.30
N GLU A 10 -1.36 10.92 11.88
CA GLU A 10 -0.92 10.76 13.28
C GLU A 10 0.38 11.50 13.56
N LEU A 11 1.40 11.27 12.72
CA LEU A 11 2.71 11.88 12.90
C LEU A 11 2.69 13.39 12.65
N TYR A 12 1.88 13.84 11.69
CA TYR A 12 1.70 15.28 11.44
C TYR A 12 1.06 15.98 12.63
N GLN A 13 -0.02 15.41 13.19
CA GLN A 13 -0.66 15.92 14.40
C GLN A 13 0.31 15.99 15.58
N LYS A 14 1.13 14.94 15.75
CA LYS A 14 2.13 14.89 16.82
C LYS A 14 3.21 15.96 16.67
N GLU A 15 3.67 16.19 15.43
CA GLU A 15 4.79 17.07 15.12
C GLU A 15 4.41 18.55 15.10
N PHE A 16 3.23 18.86 14.53
CA PHE A 16 2.80 20.24 14.26
C PHE A 16 1.60 20.68 15.11
N ASN A 17 0.97 19.76 15.86
CA ASN A 17 -0.27 19.98 16.59
C ASN A 17 -1.43 20.50 15.70
N GLU A 18 -1.46 20.03 14.46
CA GLU A 18 -2.45 20.40 13.43
C GLU A 18 -3.03 19.15 12.78
N ASP A 19 -4.26 19.28 12.24
CA ASP A 19 -4.94 18.20 11.50
C ASP A 19 -4.46 18.10 10.06
N LEU A 20 -4.28 16.86 9.57
CA LEU A 20 -3.99 16.53 8.18
C LEU A 20 -5.05 15.58 7.59
N SER A 21 -6.24 15.50 8.17
CA SER A 21 -7.30 14.58 7.71
C SER A 21 -7.73 14.81 6.25
N ALA A 22 -7.52 16.01 5.73
CA ALA A 22 -7.72 16.33 4.32
C ALA A 22 -6.95 15.41 3.36
N LEU A 23 -5.86 14.76 3.82
CA LEU A 23 -5.11 13.78 3.03
C LEU A 23 -5.96 12.55 2.64
N ARG A 24 -7.08 12.29 3.31
CA ARG A 24 -8.03 11.21 2.97
C ARG A 24 -8.99 11.58 1.83
N ILE A 25 -9.06 12.83 1.44
CA ILE A 25 -9.94 13.28 0.36
C ILE A 25 -9.39 12.79 -0.98
N PRO A 26 -10.23 12.18 -1.85
CA PRO A 26 -9.80 11.74 -3.17
C PRO A 26 -9.15 12.87 -3.99
N GLY A 27 -8.01 12.60 -4.60
CA GLY A 27 -7.21 13.58 -5.34
C GLY A 27 -6.18 14.33 -4.50
N ASN A 28 -6.22 14.19 -3.17
CA ASN A 28 -5.22 14.80 -2.31
C ASN A 28 -3.96 13.94 -2.19
N THR A 29 -2.83 14.64 -2.16
CA THR A 29 -1.48 14.10 -2.00
C THR A 29 -0.74 14.91 -0.92
N LEU A 30 0.39 14.44 -0.45
CA LEU A 30 1.22 15.23 0.46
C LEU A 30 1.62 16.59 -0.17
N GLN A 31 1.89 16.60 -1.47
CA GLN A 31 2.34 17.80 -2.20
C GLN A 31 1.30 18.91 -2.26
N ASN A 32 0.01 18.56 -2.34
CA ASN A 32 -1.06 19.57 -2.43
C ASN A 32 -1.80 19.83 -1.11
N THR A 33 -1.52 19.03 -0.07
CA THR A 33 -2.22 19.11 1.23
C THR A 33 -1.32 19.68 2.32
N VAL A 34 -0.02 19.36 2.29
CA VAL A 34 0.95 19.83 3.29
C VAL A 34 1.51 21.20 2.89
N PRO A 35 1.60 22.17 3.83
CA PRO A 35 2.26 23.44 3.57
C PRO A 35 3.70 23.26 3.07
N PRO A 36 4.17 24.08 2.08
CA PRO A 36 5.47 23.90 1.45
C PRO A 36 6.66 23.89 2.42
N ASP A 37 6.59 24.72 3.47
CA ASP A 37 7.63 24.83 4.51
C ASP A 37 7.74 23.59 5.39
N ARG A 38 6.77 22.70 5.36
CA ARG A 38 6.71 21.45 6.16
C ARG A 38 6.87 20.19 5.32
N LEU A 39 6.67 20.30 4.00
CA LEU A 39 6.61 19.14 3.10
C LEU A 39 7.87 18.28 3.18
N GLU A 40 9.05 18.89 3.17
CA GLU A 40 10.33 18.16 3.27
C GLU A 40 10.37 17.29 4.53
N LYS A 41 9.98 17.85 5.68
CA LYS A 41 9.95 17.13 6.95
C LYS A 41 8.94 15.99 6.95
N VAL A 42 7.75 16.21 6.38
CA VAL A 42 6.70 15.18 6.27
C VAL A 42 7.14 14.02 5.36
N LEU A 43 7.84 14.31 4.27
CA LEU A 43 8.40 13.29 3.38
C LEU A 43 9.47 12.42 4.06
N GLN A 44 10.06 12.86 5.18
CA GLN A 44 10.99 12.07 5.98
C GLN A 44 10.30 11.10 6.97
N PHE A 45 8.99 11.20 7.20
CA PHE A 45 8.29 10.31 8.15
C PHE A 45 8.45 8.83 7.81
N PRO A 46 8.34 8.37 6.55
CA PRO A 46 8.54 6.96 6.23
C PRO A 46 9.96 6.44 6.46
N HIS A 47 10.96 7.33 6.56
CA HIS A 47 12.33 6.95 6.85
C HIS A 47 12.60 6.72 8.36
N GLN A 48 11.61 7.02 9.23
CA GLN A 48 11.74 6.80 10.67
C GLN A 48 11.48 5.33 11.01
N LYS A 49 12.32 4.78 11.92
CA LYS A 49 12.09 3.43 12.44
C LYS A 49 10.71 3.32 13.10
N GLY A 50 9.99 2.26 12.78
CA GLY A 50 8.66 2.01 13.34
C GLY A 50 7.51 2.60 12.54
N PHE A 51 7.77 3.37 11.46
CA PHE A 51 6.69 3.95 10.64
C PHE A 51 5.73 2.87 10.10
N PHE A 52 6.24 1.72 9.69
CA PHE A 52 5.44 0.63 9.13
C PHE A 52 5.10 -0.49 10.12
N LYS A 53 5.61 -0.42 11.36
CA LYS A 53 5.62 -1.54 12.30
C LYS A 53 4.23 -2.06 12.67
N ASP A 54 3.31 -1.14 12.97
CA ASP A 54 2.00 -1.43 13.57
C ASP A 54 0.84 -0.78 12.79
N LEU A 55 1.01 -0.63 11.48
CA LEU A 55 -0.06 -0.16 10.61
C LEU A 55 -1.24 -1.13 10.65
N PRO A 56 -2.49 -0.63 10.78
CA PRO A 56 -3.65 -1.50 10.72
C PRO A 56 -3.77 -2.18 9.36
N ILE A 57 -4.14 -3.46 9.37
CA ILE A 57 -4.53 -4.16 8.15
C ILE A 57 -5.91 -3.66 7.71
N LYS A 58 -6.11 -3.48 6.41
CA LYS A 58 -7.41 -3.10 5.87
C LYS A 58 -8.41 -4.24 6.08
N GLU A 59 -9.65 -3.87 6.41
CA GLU A 59 -10.76 -4.79 6.62
C GLU A 59 -10.93 -5.77 5.43
N GLY A 60 -11.20 -7.05 5.72
CA GLY A 60 -11.35 -8.11 4.73
C GLY A 60 -10.08 -8.57 4.02
N CYS A 61 -8.94 -7.86 4.19
CA CYS A 61 -7.70 -8.16 3.48
C CYS A 61 -7.20 -9.59 3.74
N ARG A 62 -7.15 -9.99 4.99
CA ARG A 62 -6.62 -11.30 5.39
C ARG A 62 -7.49 -12.44 4.88
N GLU A 63 -8.79 -12.34 5.09
CA GLU A 63 -9.79 -13.34 4.73
C GLU A 63 -9.84 -13.54 3.22
N VAL A 64 -9.85 -12.45 2.45
CA VAL A 64 -9.89 -12.53 0.98
C VAL A 64 -8.60 -13.12 0.43
N ILE A 65 -7.42 -12.73 0.95
CA ILE A 65 -6.16 -13.33 0.50
C ILE A 65 -6.12 -14.83 0.78
N GLN A 66 -6.63 -15.29 1.93
CA GLN A 66 -6.72 -16.72 2.24
C GLN A 66 -7.62 -17.47 1.26
N GLN A 67 -8.78 -16.92 0.91
CA GLN A 67 -9.67 -17.52 -0.10
C GLN A 67 -9.03 -17.54 -1.50
N LEU A 68 -8.33 -16.48 -1.86
CA LEU A 68 -7.64 -16.41 -3.16
C LEU A 68 -6.55 -17.49 -3.29
N GLN A 69 -5.85 -17.84 -2.19
CA GLN A 69 -4.82 -18.89 -2.22
C GLN A 69 -5.35 -20.28 -2.59
N GLU A 70 -6.67 -20.51 -2.50
CA GLU A 70 -7.29 -21.77 -2.94
C GLU A 70 -7.27 -21.95 -4.47
N ARG A 71 -7.11 -20.83 -5.22
CA ARG A 71 -7.19 -20.79 -6.69
C ARG A 71 -5.98 -20.15 -7.37
N TYR A 72 -5.23 -19.32 -6.65
CA TYR A 72 -4.14 -18.49 -7.18
C TYR A 72 -2.88 -18.64 -6.33
N GLU A 73 -1.72 -18.55 -6.97
CA GLU A 73 -0.46 -18.29 -6.27
C GLU A 73 -0.38 -16.82 -5.88
N ILE A 74 -0.31 -16.54 -4.60
CA ILE A 74 -0.31 -15.17 -4.06
C ILE A 74 1.11 -14.77 -3.67
N TYR A 75 1.59 -13.69 -4.27
CA TYR A 75 2.86 -13.04 -3.92
C TYR A 75 2.61 -11.67 -3.31
N VAL A 76 3.39 -11.29 -2.32
CA VAL A 76 3.37 -9.95 -1.75
C VAL A 76 4.63 -9.21 -2.18
N ALA A 77 4.47 -8.22 -3.07
CA ALA A 77 5.55 -7.37 -3.53
C ALA A 77 5.55 -6.03 -2.79
N THR A 78 6.67 -5.67 -2.18
CA THR A 78 6.81 -4.43 -1.41
C THR A 78 8.07 -3.66 -1.78
N ALA A 79 7.93 -2.33 -1.95
CA ALA A 79 9.01 -1.39 -2.16
C ALA A 79 9.63 -0.88 -0.83
N ALA A 80 9.56 -1.67 0.24
CA ALA A 80 10.10 -1.25 1.55
C ALA A 80 11.60 -0.92 1.53
N MET A 81 12.32 -1.33 0.48
CA MET A 81 13.72 -0.97 0.25
C MET A 81 13.92 0.53 -0.02
N GLU A 82 12.87 1.25 -0.42
CA GLU A 82 12.88 2.70 -0.55
C GLU A 82 13.16 3.39 0.80
N PHE A 83 12.82 2.70 1.91
CA PHE A 83 12.95 3.21 3.27
C PHE A 83 13.84 2.26 4.09
N GLU A 84 15.11 2.56 4.18
CA GLU A 84 16.15 1.68 4.73
C GLU A 84 15.82 1.10 6.11
N LEU A 85 15.23 1.90 7.01
CA LEU A 85 14.89 1.48 8.37
C LEU A 85 13.57 0.69 8.47
N CYS A 86 12.82 0.55 7.38
CA CYS A 86 11.47 -0.03 7.37
C CYS A 86 11.41 -1.47 6.88
N PHE A 87 12.51 -2.01 6.40
CA PHE A 87 12.56 -3.38 5.87
C PHE A 87 12.10 -4.41 6.90
N THR A 88 12.69 -4.38 8.08
CA THR A 88 12.32 -5.29 9.18
C THR A 88 10.88 -5.07 9.64
N ASP A 89 10.45 -3.82 9.79
CA ASP A 89 9.08 -3.48 10.18
C ASP A 89 8.05 -4.10 9.19
N LYS A 90 8.32 -4.00 7.89
CA LYS A 90 7.45 -4.59 6.85
C LYS A 90 7.44 -6.09 6.89
N PHE A 91 8.60 -6.72 7.07
CA PHE A 91 8.69 -8.18 7.17
C PHE A 91 7.96 -8.70 8.39
N ASP A 92 8.14 -8.07 9.56
CA ASP A 92 7.47 -8.45 10.79
C ASP A 92 5.96 -8.22 10.70
N TRP A 93 5.53 -7.12 10.07
CA TRP A 93 4.13 -6.84 9.79
C TRP A 93 3.49 -7.96 8.93
N LEU A 94 4.17 -8.38 7.87
CA LEU A 94 3.69 -9.49 7.01
C LEU A 94 3.57 -10.79 7.79
N LYS A 95 4.55 -11.13 8.61
CA LYS A 95 4.48 -12.33 9.48
C LYS A 95 3.35 -12.28 10.48
N GLN A 96 3.05 -11.10 11.02
CA GLN A 96 1.97 -10.91 12.00
C GLN A 96 0.59 -11.02 11.35
N HIS A 97 0.39 -10.34 10.22
CA HIS A 97 -0.94 -10.19 9.61
C HIS A 97 -1.25 -11.24 8.56
N LEU A 98 -0.24 -11.74 7.84
CA LEU A 98 -0.37 -12.72 6.75
C LEU A 98 0.58 -13.92 6.97
N PRO A 99 0.53 -14.62 8.13
CA PRO A 99 1.46 -15.69 8.49
C PRO A 99 1.35 -16.91 7.56
N PHE A 100 0.28 -17.01 6.80
CA PHE A 100 0.03 -18.08 5.83
C PHE A 100 0.71 -17.83 4.46
N ILE A 101 1.23 -16.63 4.20
CA ILE A 101 2.07 -16.34 3.02
C ILE A 101 3.48 -16.86 3.30
N PRO A 102 3.99 -17.86 2.54
CA PRO A 102 5.32 -18.39 2.75
C PRO A 102 6.38 -17.32 2.41
N TRP A 103 7.52 -17.36 3.07
CA TRP A 103 8.59 -16.38 2.84
C TRP A 103 9.08 -16.36 1.38
N THR A 104 8.96 -17.46 0.64
CA THR A 104 9.28 -17.58 -0.79
C THR A 104 8.34 -16.77 -1.68
N HIS A 105 7.19 -16.35 -1.17
CA HIS A 105 6.20 -15.52 -1.87
C HIS A 105 6.24 -14.05 -1.42
N ILE A 106 7.25 -13.66 -0.63
CA ILE A 106 7.47 -12.27 -0.23
C ILE A 106 8.61 -11.70 -1.07
N VAL A 107 8.31 -10.67 -1.85
CA VAL A 107 9.26 -10.03 -2.78
C VAL A 107 9.51 -8.60 -2.33
N PHE A 108 10.76 -8.30 -1.97
CA PHE A 108 11.22 -6.93 -1.71
C PHE A 108 11.86 -6.40 -2.99
N CYS A 109 11.16 -5.52 -3.70
CA CYS A 109 11.68 -4.89 -4.93
C CYS A 109 11.16 -3.47 -5.10
N GLY A 110 12.01 -2.58 -5.59
CA GLY A 110 11.65 -1.19 -5.87
C GLY A 110 10.94 -1.02 -7.21
N ASP A 111 11.33 -1.83 -8.20
CA ASP A 111 10.72 -1.82 -9.53
C ASP A 111 9.89 -3.08 -9.75
N LYS A 112 8.56 -2.93 -9.72
CA LYS A 112 7.63 -4.05 -9.88
C LYS A 112 7.43 -4.46 -11.34
N SER A 113 8.02 -3.78 -12.31
CA SER A 113 8.00 -4.21 -13.72
C SER A 113 8.67 -5.56 -13.96
N ILE A 114 9.58 -5.95 -13.06
CA ILE A 114 10.27 -7.25 -13.12
C ILE A 114 9.42 -8.44 -12.66
N ILE A 115 8.23 -8.17 -12.07
CA ILE A 115 7.37 -9.23 -11.54
C ILE A 115 6.56 -9.82 -12.68
N GLY A 116 6.77 -11.12 -12.95
CA GLY A 116 6.14 -11.85 -14.05
C GLY A 116 4.84 -12.57 -13.63
N THR A 117 3.95 -11.92 -12.88
CA THR A 117 2.64 -12.47 -12.52
C THR A 117 1.56 -12.05 -13.53
N GLU A 118 0.42 -12.76 -13.53
CA GLU A 118 -0.70 -12.44 -14.42
C GLU A 118 -1.42 -11.16 -14.01
N TYR A 119 -1.55 -10.92 -12.70
CA TYR A 119 -2.23 -9.76 -12.12
C TYR A 119 -1.33 -9.03 -11.14
N LEU A 120 -1.49 -7.71 -11.06
CA LEU A 120 -0.91 -6.86 -10.02
C LEU A 120 -2.01 -5.98 -9.43
N ILE A 121 -2.27 -6.10 -8.14
CA ILE A 121 -3.11 -5.16 -7.38
C ILE A 121 -2.19 -4.18 -6.67
N ASP A 122 -2.25 -2.90 -7.04
CA ASP A 122 -1.38 -1.85 -6.47
C ASP A 122 -2.13 -0.52 -6.38
N ASP A 123 -1.68 0.39 -5.52
CA ASP A 123 -2.22 1.75 -5.42
C ASP A 123 -1.34 2.81 -6.09
N ALA A 124 -0.11 2.45 -6.44
CA ALA A 124 0.86 3.37 -7.03
C ALA A 124 0.86 3.30 -8.56
N GLU A 125 0.51 4.42 -9.19
CA GLU A 125 0.46 4.57 -10.66
C GLU A 125 1.74 4.10 -11.35
N ARG A 126 2.92 4.42 -10.79
CA ARG A 126 4.23 4.02 -11.33
C ARG A 126 4.35 2.51 -11.53
N ASN A 127 3.79 1.72 -10.61
CA ASN A 127 3.82 0.27 -10.67
C ASN A 127 2.82 -0.28 -11.70
N LEU A 128 1.62 0.31 -11.75
CA LEU A 128 0.57 -0.10 -12.69
C LEU A 128 0.97 0.15 -14.15
N LYS A 129 1.58 1.30 -14.43
CA LYS A 129 1.99 1.69 -15.79
C LYS A 129 3.07 0.80 -16.40
N THR A 130 3.96 0.26 -15.58
CA THR A 130 5.10 -0.51 -16.06
C THR A 130 4.88 -2.02 -15.97
N PHE A 131 3.78 -2.45 -15.37
CA PHE A 131 3.46 -3.86 -15.23
C PHE A 131 3.02 -4.47 -16.56
N THR A 132 3.55 -5.64 -16.88
CA THR A 132 3.32 -6.29 -18.19
C THR A 132 2.11 -7.22 -18.23
N GLY A 133 1.58 -7.63 -17.07
CA GLY A 133 0.34 -8.39 -16.93
C GLY A 133 -0.90 -7.50 -16.90
N THR A 134 -1.91 -7.89 -16.14
CA THR A 134 -3.15 -7.13 -15.93
C THR A 134 -3.03 -6.26 -14.68
N PRO A 135 -2.83 -4.93 -14.81
CA PRO A 135 -2.77 -4.03 -13.66
C PRO A 135 -4.17 -3.71 -13.14
N LEU A 136 -4.33 -3.77 -11.83
CA LEU A 136 -5.58 -3.55 -11.10
C LEU A 136 -5.33 -2.51 -10.00
N VAL A 137 -6.10 -1.42 -9.97
CA VAL A 137 -5.89 -0.35 -9.01
C VAL A 137 -6.67 -0.58 -7.73
N PHE A 138 -6.00 -0.52 -6.58
CA PHE A 138 -6.67 -0.45 -5.28
C PHE A 138 -6.82 1.00 -4.85
N THR A 139 -8.05 1.44 -4.56
CA THR A 139 -8.37 2.83 -4.26
C THR A 139 -7.55 3.39 -3.10
N ALA A 140 -6.93 4.52 -3.36
CA ALA A 140 -6.25 5.38 -2.40
C ALA A 140 -6.50 6.85 -2.78
N PRO A 141 -6.40 7.81 -1.85
CA PRO A 141 -6.67 9.22 -2.17
C PRO A 141 -5.84 9.73 -3.34
N HIS A 142 -4.56 9.39 -3.39
CA HIS A 142 -3.62 9.89 -4.40
C HIS A 142 -3.84 9.32 -5.82
N ASN A 143 -4.63 8.25 -5.98
CA ASN A 143 -4.87 7.61 -7.28
C ASN A 143 -6.30 7.80 -7.82
N ALA A 144 -7.07 8.74 -7.27
CA ALA A 144 -8.45 9.00 -7.69
C ALA A 144 -8.58 9.39 -9.18
N HIS A 145 -7.51 9.90 -9.79
CA HIS A 145 -7.44 10.30 -11.19
C HIS A 145 -7.29 9.13 -12.17
N LEU A 146 -6.87 7.95 -11.71
CA LEU A 146 -6.64 6.78 -12.56
C LEU A 146 -7.98 6.12 -12.93
N GLN A 147 -8.52 6.43 -14.10
CA GLN A 147 -9.81 5.91 -14.57
C GLN A 147 -9.68 4.76 -15.57
N GLU A 148 -8.48 4.52 -16.08
CA GLU A 148 -8.18 3.53 -17.12
C GLU A 148 -8.03 2.10 -16.59
N TYR A 149 -7.88 1.91 -15.27
CA TYR A 149 -7.67 0.61 -14.66
C TYR A 149 -8.96 0.06 -14.04
N THR A 150 -9.13 -1.26 -14.04
CA THR A 150 -10.12 -1.92 -13.17
C THR A 150 -9.80 -1.59 -11.72
N ARG A 151 -10.80 -1.06 -10.99
CA ARG A 151 -10.65 -0.49 -9.67
C ARG A 151 -11.33 -1.34 -8.59
N PHE A 152 -10.66 -1.45 -7.45
CA PHE A 152 -11.21 -2.03 -6.23
C PHE A 152 -11.20 -0.99 -5.10
N ASP A 153 -12.35 -0.72 -4.52
CA ASP A 153 -12.48 0.21 -3.40
C ASP A 153 -12.21 -0.47 -2.05
N ASN A 154 -12.43 -1.77 -2.00
CA ASN A 154 -12.28 -2.59 -0.80
C ASN A 154 -11.90 -4.03 -1.17
N TRP A 155 -11.65 -4.87 -0.16
CA TRP A 155 -11.27 -6.27 -0.38
C TRP A 155 -12.44 -7.15 -0.81
N GLN A 156 -13.70 -6.74 -0.57
CA GLN A 156 -14.86 -7.46 -1.11
C GLN A 156 -14.91 -7.36 -2.64
N ASP A 157 -14.58 -6.20 -3.21
CA ASP A 157 -14.53 -6.04 -4.68
C ASP A 157 -13.48 -6.97 -5.29
N VAL A 158 -12.33 -7.14 -4.60
CA VAL A 158 -11.28 -8.11 -5.01
C VAL A 158 -11.85 -9.54 -5.00
N ALA A 159 -12.54 -9.94 -3.92
CA ALA A 159 -13.16 -11.25 -3.82
C ALA A 159 -14.20 -11.45 -4.93
N ASP A 160 -15.01 -10.45 -5.18
CA ASP A 160 -16.07 -10.50 -6.20
C ASP A 160 -15.51 -10.63 -7.62
N TYR A 161 -14.34 -10.09 -7.88
CA TYR A 161 -13.67 -10.19 -9.18
C TYR A 161 -13.04 -11.57 -9.42
N PHE A 162 -12.36 -12.12 -8.41
CA PHE A 162 -11.53 -13.30 -8.58
C PHE A 162 -12.21 -14.63 -8.16
N LEU A 163 -13.24 -14.59 -7.30
CA LEU A 163 -13.84 -15.78 -6.71
C LEU A 163 -15.22 -16.16 -7.30
N LYS A 164 -15.75 -15.33 -8.19
CA LYS A 164 -17.00 -15.63 -8.94
C LYS A 164 -16.86 -16.70 -9.99
#